data_f3091f750ffb353ff29851c0d578c55d
#
_entry.id   f3091f750ffb353ff29851c0d578c55d
#
_cell.length_a   1.000
_cell.length_b   1.000
_cell.length_c   1.000
_cell.angle_alpha   90.00
_cell.angle_beta   90.00
_cell.angle_gamma   90.00
#
_symmetry.space_group_name_H-M   'P 1'
#
loop_
_entity.id
_entity.type
_entity.pdbx_description
1 polymer ?
#
loop_
_entity_poly.entity_id
_entity_poly.type
_entity_poly.pdbx_seq_one_letter_code
_entity_poly.pdbx_strand_id
1 'polypeptide(L)'
;MKRKKLKVGIVGLTSCEGCQFSIMDLGNRFIDLLEYFEIVEFRLMEEKVFKTPEMDICFVEGSVVTKSNKKKVKEIREKSKVLVALGNCASMGGIHQIKNYHEPKKLIKNIYSNSDKIDNPNILNLGDIIKVDYTIPGCPINNLEFLKLVY
;
A
#
# COMPACT_ATOMS: atom_id res chain seq x y z
N MET A 1 -26.17 8.74 20.53
CA MET A 1 -24.80 9.28 20.31
C MET A 1 -24.22 8.66 19.03
N LYS A 2 -23.90 9.46 18.01
CA LYS A 2 -23.18 8.91 16.82
C LYS A 2 -21.79 8.46 17.26
N ARG A 3 -21.47 7.18 17.05
CA ARG A 3 -20.14 6.63 17.30
C ARG A 3 -19.13 7.38 16.42
N LYS A 4 -18.01 7.81 16.97
CA LYS A 4 -16.93 8.44 16.20
C LYS A 4 -16.36 7.39 15.25
N LYS A 5 -16.38 7.67 13.94
CA LYS A 5 -15.80 6.77 12.93
C LYS A 5 -14.27 6.79 13.02
N LEU A 6 -13.65 5.67 12.70
CA LEU A 6 -12.21 5.57 12.54
C LEU A 6 -11.79 6.15 11.20
N LYS A 7 -10.76 6.98 11.19
CA LYS A 7 -10.16 7.52 9.97
C LYS A 7 -9.28 6.48 9.31
N VAL A 8 -9.65 6.07 8.10
CA VAL A 8 -8.98 4.99 7.36
C VAL A 8 -8.41 5.51 6.06
N GLY A 9 -7.11 5.23 5.85
CA GLY A 9 -6.45 5.42 4.57
C GLY A 9 -6.20 4.09 3.85
N ILE A 10 -6.36 4.09 2.53
CA ILE A 10 -5.99 2.99 1.65
C ILE A 10 -5.05 3.56 0.59
N VAL A 11 -3.77 3.25 0.72
CA VAL A 11 -2.71 3.92 -0.05
C VAL A 11 -1.98 2.93 -0.93
N GLY A 12 -1.88 3.25 -2.23
CA GLY A 12 -1.06 2.54 -3.20
C GLY A 12 0.35 3.14 -3.32
N LEU A 13 1.36 2.28 -3.41
CA LEU A 13 2.72 2.59 -3.81
C LEU A 13 2.97 2.07 -5.24
N THR A 14 4.02 1.25 -5.44
CA THR A 14 4.22 0.56 -6.71
C THR A 14 3.51 -0.79 -6.67
N SER A 15 2.33 -0.85 -7.30
CA SER A 15 1.43 -2.01 -7.29
C SER A 15 0.60 -2.09 -8.56
N CYS A 16 -0.18 -3.17 -8.67
CA CYS A 16 -1.21 -3.34 -9.72
C CYS A 16 -2.60 -2.93 -9.24
N GLU A 17 -2.73 -2.45 -7.96
CA GLU A 17 -3.98 -2.07 -7.29
C GLU A 17 -4.98 -3.22 -7.06
N GLY A 18 -4.59 -4.46 -7.35
CA GLY A 18 -5.45 -5.64 -7.20
C GLY A 18 -5.96 -5.86 -5.77
N CYS A 19 -5.15 -5.54 -4.75
CA CYS A 19 -5.59 -5.64 -3.35
C CYS A 19 -6.63 -4.57 -3.00
N GLN A 20 -6.52 -3.36 -3.56
CA GLN A 20 -7.50 -2.31 -3.39
C GLN A 20 -8.83 -2.68 -4.06
N PHE A 21 -8.77 -3.24 -5.29
CA PHE A 21 -9.95 -3.78 -5.96
C PHE A 21 -10.61 -4.90 -5.16
N SER A 22 -9.82 -5.81 -4.54
CA SER A 22 -10.37 -6.86 -3.68
C SER A 22 -11.16 -6.30 -2.49
N ILE A 23 -10.74 -5.15 -1.92
CA ILE A 23 -11.54 -4.47 -0.88
C ILE A 23 -12.85 -3.95 -1.46
N MET A 24 -12.84 -3.36 -2.65
CA MET A 24 -14.07 -2.88 -3.31
C MET A 24 -15.01 -4.02 -3.68
N ASP A 25 -14.47 -5.18 -4.07
CA ASP A 25 -15.23 -6.40 -4.41
C ASP A 25 -15.95 -7.04 -3.20
N LEU A 26 -15.76 -6.51 -1.99
CA LEU A 26 -16.58 -6.87 -0.84
C LEU A 26 -18.06 -6.48 -1.03
N GLY A 27 -18.36 -5.59 -1.97
CA GLY A 27 -19.73 -5.17 -2.30
C GLY A 27 -20.44 -4.56 -1.08
N ASN A 28 -21.60 -5.11 -0.72
CA ASN A 28 -22.38 -4.60 0.42
C ASN A 28 -21.59 -4.58 1.74
N ARG A 29 -20.69 -5.55 1.97
CA ARG A 29 -19.86 -5.56 3.18
C ARG A 29 -18.90 -4.37 3.23
N PHE A 30 -18.43 -3.88 2.09
CA PHE A 30 -17.63 -2.64 2.06
C PHE A 30 -18.50 -1.44 2.47
N ILE A 31 -19.76 -1.39 2.02
CA ILE A 31 -20.71 -0.34 2.43
C ILE A 31 -20.99 -0.40 3.93
N ASP A 32 -21.16 -1.60 4.50
CA ASP A 32 -21.36 -1.79 5.94
C ASP A 32 -20.15 -1.26 6.74
N LEU A 33 -18.91 -1.43 6.24
CA LEU A 33 -17.73 -0.89 6.88
C LEU A 33 -17.72 0.64 6.91
N LEU A 34 -18.36 1.33 5.97
CA LEU A 34 -18.46 2.79 5.96
C LEU A 34 -19.34 3.34 7.10
N GLU A 35 -20.08 2.50 7.79
CA GLU A 35 -20.75 2.91 9.04
C GLU A 35 -19.75 3.16 10.16
N TYR A 36 -18.63 2.44 10.17
CA TYR A 36 -17.57 2.49 11.19
C TYR A 36 -16.36 3.29 10.74
N PHE A 37 -16.14 3.42 9.43
CA PHE A 37 -14.97 4.04 8.81
C PHE A 37 -15.32 5.37 8.14
N GLU A 38 -14.44 6.34 8.33
CA GLU A 38 -14.32 7.56 7.54
C GLU A 38 -13.11 7.37 6.62
N ILE A 39 -13.34 7.14 5.33
CA ILE A 39 -12.25 7.02 4.36
C ILE A 39 -11.66 8.42 4.13
N VAL A 40 -10.40 8.61 4.49
CA VAL A 40 -9.70 9.90 4.39
C VAL A 40 -8.63 9.93 3.30
N GLU A 41 -8.21 8.78 2.80
CA GLU A 41 -7.37 8.63 1.60
C GLU A 41 -7.69 7.29 0.92
N PHE A 42 -8.17 7.35 -0.34
CA PHE A 42 -8.35 6.18 -1.19
C PHE A 42 -8.38 6.63 -2.66
N ARG A 43 -7.23 6.54 -3.32
CA ARG A 43 -7.06 7.09 -4.69
C ARG A 43 -7.96 6.50 -5.75
N LEU A 44 -8.44 5.28 -5.59
CA LEU A 44 -9.42 4.71 -6.51
C LEU A 44 -10.78 5.40 -6.43
N MET A 45 -11.06 6.11 -5.34
CA MET A 45 -12.32 6.82 -5.11
C MET A 45 -12.18 8.35 -5.12
N GLU A 46 -10.95 8.88 -4.99
CA GLU A 46 -10.70 10.33 -4.89
C GLU A 46 -9.58 10.78 -5.81
N GLU A 47 -9.81 11.82 -6.60
CA GLU A 47 -8.82 12.33 -7.57
C GLU A 47 -7.66 13.12 -6.95
N LYS A 48 -7.80 13.74 -5.78
CA LYS A 48 -6.79 14.65 -5.21
C LYS A 48 -6.68 14.58 -3.69
N VAL A 49 -5.61 13.98 -3.21
CA VAL A 49 -5.13 14.20 -1.84
C VAL A 49 -3.89 15.09 -1.89
N PHE A 50 -4.01 16.34 -1.48
CA PHE A 50 -2.89 17.31 -1.49
C PHE A 50 -1.91 17.10 -0.35
N LYS A 51 -2.35 16.51 0.75
CA LYS A 51 -1.56 16.30 1.95
C LYS A 51 -2.00 15.02 2.65
N THR A 52 -1.05 14.18 3.04
CA THR A 52 -1.34 12.95 3.80
C THR A 52 -2.10 13.29 5.09
N PRO A 53 -3.33 12.79 5.26
CA PRO A 53 -4.13 13.06 6.46
C PRO A 53 -3.64 12.26 7.67
N GLU A 54 -4.09 12.64 8.88
CA GLU A 54 -3.98 11.80 10.07
C GLU A 54 -4.96 10.63 9.98
N MET A 55 -4.48 9.42 10.26
CA MET A 55 -5.24 8.18 10.11
C MET A 55 -5.20 7.34 11.39
N ASP A 56 -6.33 6.76 11.76
CA ASP A 56 -6.35 5.74 12.81
C ASP A 56 -5.78 4.42 12.29
N ILE A 57 -6.14 4.05 11.04
CA ILE A 57 -5.64 2.86 10.37
C ILE A 57 -5.24 3.24 8.94
N CYS A 58 -4.08 2.78 8.49
CA CYS A 58 -3.65 2.90 7.10
C CYS A 58 -3.32 1.53 6.51
N PHE A 59 -4.02 1.16 5.45
CA PHE A 59 -3.70 0.00 4.61
C PHE A 59 -2.80 0.47 3.48
N VAL A 60 -1.61 -0.12 3.37
CA VAL A 60 -0.63 0.25 2.34
C VAL A 60 -0.40 -0.92 1.40
N GLU A 61 -0.77 -0.76 0.14
CA GLU A 61 -0.50 -1.71 -0.94
C GLU A 61 0.74 -1.30 -1.74
N GLY A 62 1.44 -2.29 -2.24
CA GLY A 62 2.57 -2.07 -3.14
C GLY A 62 3.92 -2.06 -2.45
N SER A 63 4.97 -2.19 -3.26
CA SER A 63 6.35 -2.19 -2.79
C SER A 63 6.98 -0.81 -2.85
N VAL A 64 8.08 -0.65 -2.14
CA VAL A 64 8.86 0.58 -2.11
C VAL A 64 9.96 0.50 -3.15
N VAL A 65 9.81 1.24 -4.25
CA VAL A 65 10.71 1.19 -5.40
C VAL A 65 11.51 2.48 -5.54
N THR A 66 10.84 3.63 -5.54
CA THR A 66 11.46 4.94 -5.77
C THR A 66 11.79 5.68 -4.48
N LYS A 67 12.62 6.72 -4.59
CA LYS A 67 12.88 7.64 -3.46
C LYS A 67 11.60 8.33 -2.99
N SER A 68 10.69 8.63 -3.92
CA SER A 68 9.37 9.20 -3.60
C SER A 68 8.54 8.23 -2.76
N ASN A 69 8.51 6.93 -3.12
CA ASN A 69 7.85 5.91 -2.31
C ASN A 69 8.43 5.87 -0.89
N LYS A 70 9.77 5.87 -0.74
CA LYS A 70 10.43 5.87 0.58
C LYS A 70 10.01 7.06 1.45
N LYS A 71 9.94 8.25 0.85
CA LYS A 71 9.49 9.46 1.56
C LYS A 71 8.03 9.31 1.98
N LYS A 72 7.16 8.91 1.04
CA LYS A 72 5.72 8.75 1.29
C LYS A 72 5.45 7.73 2.39
N VAL A 73 6.13 6.59 2.39
CA VAL A 73 5.95 5.54 3.41
C VAL A 73 6.30 6.03 4.81
N LYS A 74 7.37 6.80 4.97
CA LYS A 74 7.74 7.40 6.26
C LYS A 74 6.69 8.40 6.74
N GLU A 75 6.22 9.27 5.85
CA GLU A 75 5.16 10.22 6.15
C GLU A 75 3.86 9.53 6.56
N ILE A 76 3.46 8.47 5.85
CA ILE A 76 2.29 7.66 6.19
C ILE A 76 2.45 7.02 7.57
N ARG A 77 3.65 6.47 7.90
CA ARG A 77 3.89 5.86 9.21
C ARG A 77 3.75 6.86 10.34
N GLU A 78 4.27 8.08 10.17
CA GLU A 78 4.19 9.15 11.17
C GLU A 78 2.74 9.58 11.44
N LYS A 79 1.88 9.49 10.44
CA LYS A 79 0.48 9.93 10.49
C LYS A 79 -0.54 8.84 10.72
N SER A 80 -0.10 7.59 10.88
CA SER A 80 -0.97 6.45 11.12
C SER A 80 -0.74 5.89 12.52
N LYS A 81 -1.83 5.61 13.27
CA LYS A 81 -1.72 4.91 14.54
C LYS A 81 -1.42 3.43 14.31
N VAL A 82 -2.16 2.82 13.38
CA VAL A 82 -1.97 1.42 12.95
C VAL A 82 -1.65 1.41 11.46
N LEU A 83 -0.62 0.68 11.07
CA LEU A 83 -0.23 0.50 9.68
C LEU A 83 -0.27 -0.98 9.30
N VAL A 84 -1.01 -1.28 8.25
CA VAL A 84 -1.24 -2.63 7.73
C VAL A 84 -0.61 -2.76 6.34
N ALA A 85 0.30 -3.72 6.18
CA ALA A 85 0.81 -4.11 4.87
C ALA A 85 -0.22 -4.94 4.12
N LEU A 86 -0.69 -4.45 2.98
CA LEU A 86 -1.74 -5.04 2.18
C LEU A 86 -1.17 -5.76 0.96
N GLY A 87 -1.26 -7.08 0.97
CA GLY A 87 -0.81 -7.94 -0.12
C GLY A 87 0.69 -8.24 -0.12
N ASN A 88 1.11 -9.15 -1.02
CA ASN A 88 2.49 -9.62 -1.11
C ASN A 88 3.48 -8.53 -1.54
N CYS A 89 3.04 -7.53 -2.33
CA CYS A 89 3.91 -6.43 -2.72
C CYS A 89 4.38 -5.61 -1.51
N ALA A 90 3.46 -5.29 -0.60
CA ALA A 90 3.74 -4.54 0.60
C ALA A 90 4.54 -5.36 1.63
N SER A 91 4.21 -6.65 1.81
CA SER A 91 4.77 -7.50 2.86
C SER A 91 6.12 -8.11 2.52
N MET A 92 6.37 -8.43 1.24
CA MET A 92 7.60 -9.14 0.82
C MET A 92 8.18 -8.64 -0.52
N GLY A 93 7.72 -7.50 -1.05
CA GLY A 93 8.22 -6.91 -2.29
C GLY A 93 7.48 -7.34 -3.56
N GLY A 94 6.68 -8.41 -3.50
CA GLY A 94 5.87 -8.91 -4.61
C GLY A 94 6.66 -9.55 -5.75
N ILE A 95 5.97 -9.84 -6.88
CA ILE A 95 6.59 -10.50 -8.03
C ILE A 95 7.74 -9.70 -8.65
N HIS A 96 7.65 -8.39 -8.65
CA HIS A 96 8.70 -7.54 -9.24
C HIS A 96 9.99 -7.52 -8.40
N GLN A 97 10.01 -8.09 -7.19
CA GLN A 97 11.24 -8.33 -6.43
C GLN A 97 12.21 -9.28 -7.16
N ILE A 98 11.75 -10.03 -8.15
CA ILE A 98 12.60 -10.85 -9.03
C ILE A 98 13.75 -10.03 -9.64
N LYS A 99 13.55 -8.74 -9.85
CA LYS A 99 14.58 -7.81 -10.29
C LYS A 99 15.81 -7.78 -9.38
N ASN A 100 15.63 -7.96 -8.08
CA ASN A 100 16.72 -7.89 -7.10
C ASN A 100 17.71 -9.06 -7.21
N TYR A 101 17.32 -10.13 -7.89
CA TYR A 101 18.20 -11.29 -8.17
C TYR A 101 19.10 -11.08 -9.39
N HIS A 102 18.99 -9.94 -10.06
CA HIS A 102 19.83 -9.55 -11.20
C HIS A 102 20.65 -8.30 -10.85
N GLU A 103 21.72 -8.05 -11.61
CA GLU A 103 22.46 -6.79 -11.52
C GLU A 103 21.58 -5.61 -12.01
N PRO A 104 21.11 -4.72 -11.11
CA PRO A 104 20.11 -3.73 -11.48
C PRO A 104 20.55 -2.82 -12.63
N LYS A 105 21.82 -2.37 -12.59
CA LYS A 105 22.39 -1.48 -13.63
C LYS A 105 22.45 -2.14 -14.99
N LYS A 106 22.81 -3.41 -15.06
CA LYS A 106 22.90 -4.18 -16.31
C LYS A 106 21.51 -4.44 -16.89
N LEU A 107 20.56 -4.84 -16.01
CA LEU A 107 19.18 -5.08 -16.41
C LEU A 107 18.53 -3.81 -16.97
N ILE A 108 18.69 -2.67 -16.28
CA ILE A 108 18.11 -1.39 -16.69
C ILE A 108 18.71 -0.94 -18.03
N LYS A 109 20.04 -1.04 -18.23
CA LYS A 109 20.69 -0.68 -19.49
C LYS A 109 20.23 -1.54 -20.68
N ASN A 110 19.90 -2.81 -20.44
CA ASN A 110 19.42 -3.69 -21.49
C ASN A 110 17.98 -3.37 -21.95
N ILE A 111 17.19 -2.73 -21.08
CA ILE A 111 15.76 -2.47 -21.33
C ILE A 111 15.52 -1.01 -21.76
N TYR A 112 16.28 -0.06 -21.20
CA TYR A 112 16.03 1.37 -21.38
C TYR A 112 17.24 2.11 -21.94
N SER A 113 17.00 2.91 -22.97
CA SER A 113 18.03 3.74 -23.63
C SER A 113 18.58 4.83 -22.68
N ASN A 114 17.76 5.38 -21.79
CA ASN A 114 18.11 6.43 -20.83
C ASN A 114 18.15 5.88 -19.39
N SER A 115 19.00 4.90 -19.15
CA SER A 115 19.10 4.19 -17.87
C SER A 115 19.45 5.09 -16.68
N ASP A 116 20.17 6.18 -16.90
CA ASP A 116 20.66 7.06 -15.83
C ASP A 116 19.54 7.89 -15.16
N LYS A 117 18.39 8.02 -15.82
CA LYS A 117 17.21 8.72 -15.30
C LYS A 117 16.27 7.84 -14.50
N ILE A 118 16.55 6.54 -14.39
CA ILE A 118 15.67 5.59 -13.72
C ILE A 118 16.01 5.49 -12.25
N ASP A 119 15.11 5.99 -11.40
CA ASP A 119 15.19 5.90 -9.94
C ASP A 119 14.48 4.65 -9.43
N ASN A 120 15.12 3.49 -9.62
CA ASN A 120 14.51 2.21 -9.28
C ASN A 120 15.61 1.14 -9.04
N PRO A 121 16.51 1.36 -8.08
CA PRO A 121 17.65 0.46 -7.89
C PRO A 121 17.22 -0.94 -7.38
N ASN A 122 16.45 -1.01 -6.31
CA ASN A 122 15.98 -2.24 -5.68
C ASN A 122 14.51 -2.13 -5.29
N ILE A 123 13.85 -3.28 -5.26
CA ILE A 123 12.48 -3.42 -4.75
C ILE A 123 12.58 -3.76 -3.26
N LEU A 124 11.90 -2.99 -2.42
CA LEU A 124 11.83 -3.17 -0.98
C LEU A 124 10.39 -3.42 -0.54
N ASN A 125 10.22 -4.16 0.52
CA ASN A 125 8.94 -4.27 1.21
C ASN A 125 8.80 -3.12 2.24
N LEU A 126 7.62 -2.99 2.87
CA LEU A 126 7.39 -1.93 3.86
C LEU A 126 8.25 -2.11 5.10
N GLY A 127 8.43 -3.36 5.55
CA GLY A 127 9.20 -3.69 6.75
C GLY A 127 10.69 -3.33 6.66
N ASP A 128 11.24 -3.19 5.43
CA ASP A 128 12.61 -2.72 5.22
C ASP A 128 12.79 -1.22 5.53
N ILE A 129 11.69 -0.46 5.62
CA ILE A 129 11.70 1.01 5.74
C ILE A 129 11.07 1.49 7.03
N ILE A 130 9.98 0.87 7.46
CA ILE A 130 9.15 1.30 8.59
C ILE A 130 8.66 0.11 9.41
N LYS A 131 8.23 0.37 10.65
CA LYS A 131 7.50 -0.63 11.44
C LYS A 131 6.11 -0.86 10.83
N VAL A 132 5.80 -2.10 10.52
CA VAL A 132 4.47 -2.59 10.13
C VAL A 132 3.82 -3.24 11.34
N ASP A 133 2.56 -2.89 11.62
CA ASP A 133 1.84 -3.43 12.79
C ASP A 133 1.13 -4.75 12.45
N TYR A 134 0.52 -4.84 11.27
CA TYR A 134 -0.17 -6.04 10.77
C TYR A 134 0.11 -6.26 9.29
N THR A 135 -0.08 -7.50 8.84
CA THR A 135 0.09 -7.89 7.44
C THR A 135 -1.06 -8.76 6.99
N ILE A 136 -1.65 -8.43 5.83
CA ILE A 136 -2.61 -9.28 5.12
C ILE A 136 -1.92 -9.75 3.83
N PRO A 137 -1.42 -10.98 3.77
CA PRO A 137 -0.74 -11.50 2.58
C PRO A 137 -1.72 -11.84 1.46
N GLY A 138 -1.19 -12.10 0.28
CA GLY A 138 -1.94 -12.53 -0.90
C GLY A 138 -1.61 -11.72 -2.14
N CYS A 139 -1.95 -12.27 -3.31
CA CYS A 139 -1.82 -11.61 -4.61
C CYS A 139 -3.00 -12.02 -5.52
N PRO A 140 -4.15 -11.29 -5.38
CA PRO A 140 -4.47 -10.27 -4.38
C PRO A 140 -4.75 -10.86 -2.98
N ILE A 141 -5.05 -9.98 -2.02
CA ILE A 141 -5.45 -10.39 -0.66
C ILE A 141 -6.72 -11.23 -0.65
N ASN A 142 -6.87 -12.04 0.39
CA ASN A 142 -8.12 -12.74 0.65
C ASN A 142 -9.10 -11.82 1.39
N ASN A 143 -10.32 -11.67 0.86
CA ASN A 143 -11.36 -10.81 1.42
C ASN A 143 -11.79 -11.22 2.84
N LEU A 144 -11.77 -12.53 3.14
CA LEU A 144 -12.12 -13.00 4.49
C LEU A 144 -11.03 -12.66 5.52
N GLU A 145 -9.75 -12.73 5.13
CA GLU A 145 -8.64 -12.32 6.00
C GLU A 145 -8.67 -10.81 6.28
N PHE A 146 -9.00 -10.00 5.26
CA PHE A 146 -9.23 -8.58 5.44
C PHE A 146 -10.36 -8.31 6.43
N LEU A 147 -11.52 -8.96 6.25
CA LEU A 147 -12.67 -8.80 7.16
C LEU A 147 -12.35 -9.23 8.59
N LYS A 148 -11.61 -10.33 8.80
CA LYS A 148 -11.17 -10.77 10.14
C LYS A 148 -10.29 -9.73 10.85
N LEU A 149 -9.52 -8.95 10.11
CA LEU A 149 -8.68 -7.92 10.71
C LEU A 149 -9.46 -6.68 11.11
N VAL A 150 -10.53 -6.34 10.36
CA VAL A 150 -11.27 -5.09 10.56
C VAL A 150 -12.47 -5.24 11.50
N TYR A 151 -12.90 -6.47 11.81
CA TYR A 151 -13.95 -6.78 12.80
C TYR A 151 -13.35 -7.27 14.12
#